data_08203e19cf6701776db6b8688af10bd7
#
_entry.id   08203e19cf6701776db6b8688af10bd7
#
_cell.length_a   1.000
_cell.length_b   1.000
_cell.length_c   1.000
_cell.angle_alpha   90.00
_cell.angle_beta   90.00
_cell.angle_gamma   90.00
#
_symmetry.space_group_name_H-M   'P 1'
#
loop_
_entity.id
_entity.type
_entity.pdbx_description
1 polymer ?
#
loop_
_entity_poly.entity_id
_entity_poly.type
_entity_poly.pdbx_seq_one_letter_code
_entity_poly.pdbx_strand_id
1 'polypeptide(L)'
;MFDVVVITAANAAQARGYREQMKWRRAHGLLPASLEVRVVPDPGGRRVGSLGATVNVLKRLGDLRGRRVFICHSGGDARRTPGYAAMGKAFTPLPVTGGQALFDLILANMAKLPMPKSGGVLVACGDVLITFDFGSADLSHPGVTGVGFCDGAARAARHGVYQVPRGARTGCLPVAGFLQKPKFAGGRHIIDTGILWIDAATAAKMVARGWKVGDLYQEFATALIEGFAPFHVNVARRCDFFHIGSSRELLGCMTAPSPTSKLYGFTVRDPNLVGRDLFAARTENIVTNVPATEDARRSAVALGKGDCLTYLPIGASDWVEVRYSIDDNFKGDGKWEKKLYRLGRRRVCLKELMPQVNHRRLLEARGSGA
;
A
#
# COMPACT_ATOMS: atom_id res chain seq x y z
N MET A 1 16.43 -6.22 -11.19
CA MET A 1 16.09 -6.78 -9.85
C MET A 1 16.58 -5.78 -8.81
N PHE A 2 15.88 -5.63 -7.68
CA PHE A 2 16.31 -4.76 -6.57
C PHE A 2 17.41 -5.42 -5.75
N ASP A 3 18.33 -4.59 -5.25
CA ASP A 3 19.34 -5.02 -4.30
C ASP A 3 18.79 -5.05 -2.87
N VAL A 4 17.93 -4.08 -2.55
CA VAL A 4 17.25 -3.97 -1.25
C VAL A 4 15.78 -3.59 -1.43
N VAL A 5 14.90 -4.22 -0.68
CA VAL A 5 13.49 -3.86 -0.53
C VAL A 5 13.25 -3.34 0.88
N VAL A 6 12.64 -2.19 1.01
CA VAL A 6 12.29 -1.59 2.30
C VAL A 6 10.79 -1.42 2.41
N ILE A 7 10.22 -1.86 3.51
CA ILE A 7 8.81 -1.63 3.85
C ILE A 7 8.77 -0.64 5.01
N THR A 8 8.10 0.49 4.83
CA THR A 8 7.92 1.44 5.93
C THR A 8 6.77 1.02 6.85
N ALA A 9 6.88 1.31 8.13
CA ALA A 9 5.85 1.02 9.13
C ALA A 9 5.62 2.24 10.02
N ALA A 10 4.38 2.44 10.49
CA ALA A 10 4.02 3.58 11.34
C ALA A 10 4.67 3.55 12.73
N ASN A 11 5.01 2.37 13.22
CA ASN A 11 5.58 2.16 14.56
C ASN A 11 6.23 0.78 14.70
N ALA A 12 6.84 0.53 15.86
CA ALA A 12 7.53 -0.72 16.15
C ALA A 12 6.60 -1.95 16.16
N ALA A 13 5.34 -1.79 16.61
CA ALA A 13 4.37 -2.89 16.64
C ALA A 13 4.01 -3.34 15.23
N GLN A 14 3.66 -2.40 14.34
CA GLN A 14 3.41 -2.69 12.94
C GLN A 14 4.65 -3.28 12.24
N ALA A 15 5.85 -2.77 12.55
CA ALA A 15 7.09 -3.31 12.02
C ALA A 15 7.34 -4.76 12.45
N ARG A 16 6.97 -5.17 13.66
CA ARG A 16 7.01 -6.59 14.09
C ARG A 16 6.12 -7.44 13.19
N GLY A 17 4.87 -7.01 12.97
CA GLY A 17 3.94 -7.70 12.09
C GLY A 17 4.47 -7.86 10.66
N TYR A 18 5.06 -6.82 10.10
CA TYR A 18 5.65 -6.87 8.77
C TYR A 18 6.87 -7.81 8.68
N ARG A 19 7.68 -7.89 9.75
CA ARG A 19 8.77 -8.89 9.79
C ARG A 19 8.25 -10.31 9.81
N GLU A 20 7.16 -10.61 10.53
CA GLU A 20 6.52 -11.94 10.48
C GLU A 20 5.95 -12.23 9.08
N GLN A 21 5.35 -11.25 8.39
CA GLN A 21 4.94 -11.36 7.00
C GLN A 21 6.13 -11.72 6.07
N MET A 22 7.29 -11.09 6.26
CA MET A 22 8.48 -11.37 5.44
C MET A 22 9.07 -12.76 5.73
N LYS A 23 9.11 -13.17 7.01
CA LYS A 23 9.53 -14.53 7.38
C LYS A 23 8.63 -15.59 6.74
N TRP A 24 7.33 -15.38 6.85
CA TRP A 24 6.34 -16.30 6.26
C TRP A 24 6.52 -16.41 4.74
N ARG A 25 6.67 -15.30 4.03
CA ARG A 25 6.89 -15.27 2.57
C ARG A 25 8.15 -16.00 2.16
N ARG A 26 9.23 -15.86 2.91
CA ARG A 26 10.47 -16.62 2.65
C ARG A 26 10.27 -18.11 2.84
N ALA A 27 9.60 -18.52 3.92
CA ALA A 27 9.31 -19.92 4.20
C ALA A 27 8.43 -20.58 3.12
N HIS A 28 7.60 -19.78 2.42
CA HIS A 28 6.70 -20.26 1.36
C HIS A 28 7.19 -19.93 -0.06
N GLY A 29 8.45 -19.55 -0.23
CA GLY A 29 9.05 -19.32 -1.55
C GLY A 29 8.56 -18.07 -2.31
N LEU A 30 7.77 -17.21 -1.67
CA LEU A 30 7.26 -15.96 -2.28
C LEU A 30 8.32 -14.84 -2.34
N LEU A 31 9.41 -14.97 -1.60
CA LEU A 31 10.54 -14.05 -1.64
C LEU A 31 11.83 -14.82 -1.84
N PRO A 32 12.72 -14.42 -2.78
CA PRO A 32 14.03 -15.00 -2.94
C PRO A 32 14.85 -14.91 -1.64
N ALA A 33 15.54 -15.98 -1.28
CA ALA A 33 16.40 -15.99 -0.08
C ALA A 33 17.50 -14.92 -0.13
N SER A 34 18.02 -14.63 -1.33
CA SER A 34 19.08 -13.63 -1.57
C SER A 34 18.59 -12.18 -1.52
N LEU A 35 17.27 -11.92 -1.57
CA LEU A 35 16.74 -10.56 -1.56
C LEU A 35 16.84 -9.96 -0.15
N GLU A 36 17.61 -8.89 -0.01
CA GLU A 36 17.63 -8.14 1.25
C GLU A 36 16.30 -7.40 1.46
N VAL A 37 15.62 -7.70 2.57
CA VAL A 37 14.36 -7.01 2.93
C VAL A 37 14.51 -6.38 4.31
N ARG A 38 14.25 -5.07 4.40
CA ARG A 38 14.25 -4.30 5.65
C ARG A 38 12.85 -3.79 5.97
N VAL A 39 12.50 -3.80 7.25
CA VAL A 39 11.27 -3.15 7.75
C VAL A 39 11.69 -1.99 8.65
N VAL A 40 11.34 -0.77 8.22
CA VAL A 40 11.78 0.47 8.88
C VAL A 40 10.58 1.20 9.46
N PRO A 41 10.44 1.25 10.81
CA PRO A 41 9.39 2.04 11.45
C PRO A 41 9.71 3.54 11.44
N ASP A 42 8.66 4.34 11.54
CA ASP A 42 8.79 5.77 11.78
C ASP A 42 9.55 6.04 13.08
N PRO A 43 10.41 7.07 13.12
CA PRO A 43 11.24 7.40 14.29
C PRO A 43 10.39 7.66 15.53
N GLY A 44 10.69 6.96 16.64
CA GLY A 44 9.96 7.09 17.89
C GLY A 44 8.46 6.77 17.82
N GLY A 45 8.01 6.06 16.76
CA GLY A 45 6.60 5.76 16.53
C GLY A 45 5.74 6.99 16.21
N ARG A 46 6.36 8.11 15.89
CA ARG A 46 5.68 9.34 15.47
C ARG A 46 5.56 9.37 13.96
N ARG A 47 4.37 9.65 13.45
CA ARG A 47 4.15 9.78 12.01
C ARG A 47 4.97 10.91 11.42
N VAL A 48 5.79 10.58 10.45
CA VAL A 48 6.67 11.54 9.78
C VAL A 48 6.26 11.82 8.33
N GLY A 49 5.19 11.21 7.85
CA GLY A 49 4.74 11.31 6.46
C GLY A 49 5.64 10.55 5.49
N SER A 50 5.25 10.51 4.22
CA SER A 50 5.97 9.75 3.19
C SER A 50 7.37 10.29 2.93
N LEU A 51 7.56 11.60 2.93
CA LEU A 51 8.88 12.25 2.77
C LEU A 51 9.80 11.94 3.95
N GLY A 52 9.33 12.18 5.18
CA GLY A 52 10.12 11.91 6.37
C GLY A 52 10.50 10.44 6.51
N ALA A 53 9.58 9.52 6.19
CA ALA A 53 9.85 8.07 6.17
C ALA A 53 10.89 7.69 5.11
N THR A 54 10.80 8.26 3.89
CA THR A 54 11.80 8.07 2.84
C THR A 54 13.17 8.53 3.30
N VAL A 55 13.31 9.76 3.81
CA VAL A 55 14.59 10.28 4.29
C VAL A 55 15.15 9.45 5.44
N ASN A 56 14.31 8.97 6.37
CA ASN A 56 14.74 8.05 7.44
C ASN A 56 15.30 6.73 6.88
N VAL A 57 14.68 6.19 5.84
CA VAL A 57 15.19 4.99 5.14
C VAL A 57 16.52 5.30 4.46
N LEU A 58 16.60 6.38 3.67
CA LEU A 58 17.82 6.77 2.96
C LEU A 58 19.02 6.96 3.89
N LYS A 59 18.83 7.60 5.06
CA LYS A 59 19.86 7.75 6.10
C LYS A 59 20.39 6.39 6.60
N ARG A 60 19.55 5.39 6.68
CA ARG A 60 19.93 4.04 7.15
C ARG A 60 20.59 3.19 6.06
N LEU A 61 20.34 3.49 4.81
CA LEU A 61 20.91 2.79 3.67
C LEU A 61 22.29 3.34 3.26
N GLY A 62 22.54 4.62 3.52
CA GLY A 62 23.76 5.31 3.10
C GLY A 62 23.82 5.53 1.59
N ASP A 63 24.99 5.33 0.99
CA ASP A 63 25.21 5.57 -0.44
C ASP A 63 24.41 4.60 -1.31
N LEU A 64 23.71 5.16 -2.30
CA LEU A 64 22.89 4.40 -3.26
C LEU A 64 23.53 4.28 -4.66
N ARG A 65 24.73 4.78 -4.87
CA ARG A 65 25.42 4.62 -6.17
C ARG A 65 25.59 3.17 -6.53
N GLY A 66 25.13 2.79 -7.72
CA GLY A 66 25.12 1.41 -8.20
C GLY A 66 24.10 0.48 -7.50
N ARG A 67 23.32 0.96 -6.54
CA ARG A 67 22.31 0.18 -5.80
C ARG A 67 20.90 0.60 -6.19
N ARG A 68 20.05 -0.37 -6.48
CA ARG A 68 18.62 -0.18 -6.80
C ARG A 68 17.78 -0.60 -5.61
N VAL A 69 17.21 0.39 -4.96
CA VAL A 69 16.39 0.18 -3.76
C VAL A 69 14.92 0.34 -4.11
N PHE A 70 14.07 -0.50 -3.53
CA PHE A 70 12.63 -0.32 -3.57
C PHE A 70 12.10 0.04 -2.18
N ILE A 71 11.36 1.13 -2.05
CA ILE A 71 10.64 1.51 -0.84
C ILE A 71 9.14 1.34 -1.09
N CYS A 72 8.53 0.39 -0.38
CA CYS A 72 7.08 0.23 -0.32
C CYS A 72 6.53 0.99 0.89
N HIS A 73 5.83 2.10 0.66
CA HIS A 73 5.20 2.86 1.73
C HIS A 73 3.95 2.15 2.26
N SER A 74 4.03 1.59 3.46
CA SER A 74 2.94 0.88 4.14
C SER A 74 2.70 1.36 5.58
N GLY A 75 3.20 2.52 5.96
CA GLY A 75 3.19 3.09 7.32
C GLY A 75 1.85 3.70 7.78
N GLY A 76 0.73 3.33 7.19
CA GLY A 76 -0.60 3.80 7.64
C GLY A 76 -1.27 2.83 8.62
N ASP A 77 -2.20 3.33 9.48
CA ASP A 77 -2.99 2.48 10.40
C ASP A 77 -4.14 1.75 9.69
N ALA A 78 -4.30 1.92 8.38
CA ALA A 78 -5.39 1.35 7.58
C ALA A 78 -6.80 1.62 8.15
N ARG A 79 -7.02 2.78 8.80
CA ARG A 79 -8.27 3.15 9.50
C ARG A 79 -9.51 3.17 8.61
N ARG A 80 -9.36 3.22 7.28
CA ARG A 80 -10.46 3.13 6.31
C ARG A 80 -10.70 1.72 5.78
N THR A 81 -9.88 0.76 6.22
CA THR A 81 -9.98 -0.66 5.89
C THR A 81 -9.72 -1.49 7.14
N PRO A 82 -10.62 -1.46 8.16
CA PRO A 82 -10.39 -2.08 9.46
C PRO A 82 -10.05 -3.56 9.39
N GLY A 83 -10.64 -4.29 8.45
CA GLY A 83 -10.39 -5.72 8.24
C GLY A 83 -8.93 -6.09 8.02
N TYR A 84 -8.11 -5.16 7.52
CA TYR A 84 -6.68 -5.37 7.28
C TYR A 84 -5.79 -4.40 8.07
N ALA A 85 -6.34 -3.69 9.06
CA ALA A 85 -5.58 -2.73 9.86
C ALA A 85 -4.40 -3.38 10.58
N ALA A 86 -4.59 -4.57 11.14
CA ALA A 86 -3.56 -5.30 11.86
C ALA A 86 -2.40 -5.76 10.96
N MET A 87 -2.70 -6.16 9.72
CA MET A 87 -1.68 -6.67 8.79
C MET A 87 -1.03 -5.57 7.96
N GLY A 88 -1.69 -4.43 7.82
CA GLY A 88 -1.38 -3.41 6.83
C GLY A 88 -1.92 -3.75 5.44
N LYS A 89 -2.34 -2.73 4.70
CA LYS A 89 -2.97 -2.87 3.37
C LYS A 89 -2.10 -3.61 2.35
N ALA A 90 -0.79 -3.42 2.40
CA ALA A 90 0.15 -4.11 1.51
C ALA A 90 0.06 -5.64 1.60
N PHE A 91 -0.40 -6.16 2.72
CA PHE A 91 -0.54 -7.60 2.94
C PHE A 91 -1.97 -8.12 2.80
N THR A 92 -2.85 -7.34 2.18
CA THR A 92 -4.18 -7.80 1.77
C THR A 92 -4.02 -8.98 0.81
N PRO A 93 -4.58 -10.16 1.12
CA PRO A 93 -4.52 -11.30 0.21
C PRO A 93 -5.31 -11.02 -1.06
N LEU A 94 -4.83 -11.55 -2.16
CA LEU A 94 -5.48 -11.39 -3.47
C LEU A 94 -6.08 -12.72 -3.93
N PRO A 95 -7.16 -12.70 -4.72
CA PRO A 95 -7.82 -13.91 -5.22
C PRO A 95 -7.05 -14.50 -6.41
N VAL A 96 -5.79 -14.81 -6.18
CA VAL A 96 -4.86 -15.45 -7.13
C VAL A 96 -4.36 -16.78 -6.58
N THR A 97 -3.94 -17.70 -7.44
CA THR A 97 -3.30 -18.94 -7.02
C THR A 97 -1.98 -18.67 -6.29
N GLY A 98 -1.63 -19.48 -5.29
CA GLY A 98 -0.35 -19.39 -4.59
C GLY A 98 -0.32 -18.44 -3.39
N GLY A 99 -1.47 -17.98 -2.88
CA GLY A 99 -1.58 -17.25 -1.60
C GLY A 99 -0.91 -15.87 -1.58
N GLN A 100 -0.72 -15.26 -2.75
CA GLN A 100 -0.08 -13.96 -2.87
C GLN A 100 -0.93 -12.83 -2.26
N ALA A 101 -0.25 -11.86 -1.68
CA ALA A 101 -0.86 -10.62 -1.23
C ALA A 101 -0.52 -9.47 -2.20
N LEU A 102 -1.14 -8.33 -1.98
CA LEU A 102 -0.93 -7.12 -2.77
C LEU A 102 0.56 -6.75 -2.89
N PHE A 103 1.33 -6.85 -1.80
CA PHE A 103 2.76 -6.60 -1.76
C PHE A 103 3.54 -7.46 -2.77
N ASP A 104 3.19 -8.72 -2.91
CA ASP A 104 3.91 -9.66 -3.78
C ASP A 104 3.78 -9.25 -5.25
N LEU A 105 2.57 -8.84 -5.68
CA LEU A 105 2.34 -8.33 -7.03
C LEU A 105 2.91 -6.92 -7.24
N ILE A 106 2.85 -6.05 -6.23
CA ILE A 106 3.51 -4.74 -6.31
C ILE A 106 5.00 -4.94 -6.54
N LEU A 107 5.67 -5.76 -5.73
CA LEU A 107 7.10 -6.03 -5.86
C LEU A 107 7.45 -6.61 -7.23
N ALA A 108 6.67 -7.60 -7.69
CA ALA A 108 6.87 -8.21 -9.00
C ALA A 108 6.71 -7.19 -10.15
N ASN A 109 5.76 -6.27 -10.05
CA ASN A 109 5.55 -5.22 -11.05
C ASN A 109 6.66 -4.17 -11.04
N MET A 110 7.04 -3.68 -9.86
CA MET A 110 8.10 -2.69 -9.74
C MET A 110 9.45 -3.24 -10.24
N ALA A 111 9.70 -4.55 -10.11
CA ALA A 111 10.90 -5.20 -10.62
C ALA A 111 10.99 -5.25 -12.16
N LYS A 112 9.88 -5.03 -12.87
CA LYS A 112 9.84 -4.96 -14.36
C LYS A 112 10.27 -3.59 -14.90
N LEU A 113 10.36 -2.57 -14.06
CA LEU A 113 10.78 -1.24 -14.49
C LEU A 113 12.25 -1.21 -14.90
N PRO A 114 12.62 -0.52 -16.00
CA PRO A 114 14.00 -0.41 -16.47
C PRO A 114 14.80 0.59 -15.63
N MET A 115 15.13 0.22 -14.40
CA MET A 115 15.85 1.07 -13.47
C MET A 115 17.31 1.29 -13.90
N PRO A 116 17.81 2.54 -13.82
CA PRO A 116 19.19 2.88 -14.15
C PRO A 116 20.22 2.11 -13.29
N LYS A 117 21.32 1.70 -13.92
CA LYS A 117 22.44 1.02 -13.23
C LYS A 117 23.23 1.96 -12.31
N SER A 118 23.13 3.27 -12.51
CA SER A 118 23.72 4.30 -11.64
C SER A 118 23.25 4.25 -10.20
N GLY A 119 22.11 3.57 -9.96
CA GLY A 119 21.51 3.44 -8.64
C GLY A 119 20.54 4.54 -8.29
N GLY A 120 19.77 4.28 -7.25
CA GLY A 120 18.73 5.16 -6.75
C GLY A 120 17.65 4.40 -6.00
N VAL A 121 16.53 5.06 -5.75
CA VAL A 121 15.41 4.49 -5.03
C VAL A 121 14.11 4.63 -5.82
N LEU A 122 13.40 3.53 -5.98
CA LEU A 122 12.03 3.48 -6.45
C LEU A 122 11.09 3.50 -5.23
N VAL A 123 10.17 4.42 -5.21
CA VAL A 123 9.15 4.55 -4.15
C VAL A 123 7.79 4.19 -4.73
N ALA A 124 6.99 3.40 -4.01
CA ALA A 124 5.60 3.15 -4.36
C ALA A 124 4.71 2.99 -3.13
N CYS A 125 3.40 3.18 -3.31
CA CYS A 125 2.40 2.99 -2.27
C CYS A 125 2.06 1.51 -2.08
N GLY A 126 1.92 1.06 -0.84
CA GLY A 126 1.59 -0.33 -0.49
C GLY A 126 0.10 -0.67 -0.56
N ASP A 127 -0.76 0.24 -0.99
CA ASP A 127 -2.19 0.03 -1.15
C ASP A 127 -2.68 0.19 -2.62
N VAL A 128 -1.71 0.24 -3.56
CA VAL A 128 -1.97 0.40 -5.00
C VAL A 128 -1.26 -0.68 -5.79
N LEU A 129 -2.02 -1.47 -6.52
CA LEU A 129 -1.48 -2.31 -7.59
C LEU A 129 -1.72 -1.60 -8.91
N ILE A 130 -0.66 -1.34 -9.63
CA ILE A 130 -0.72 -0.69 -10.93
C ILE A 130 -0.19 -1.63 -12.00
N THR A 131 -0.84 -1.63 -13.15
CA THR A 131 -0.41 -2.36 -14.34
C THR A 131 -0.32 -1.44 -15.53
N PHE A 132 0.74 -1.53 -16.28
CA PHE A 132 0.96 -0.77 -17.53
C PHE A 132 2.08 -1.45 -18.33
N ASP A 133 2.42 -0.90 -19.46
CA ASP A 133 3.58 -1.34 -20.25
C ASP A 133 4.88 -0.89 -19.56
N PHE A 134 5.36 -1.70 -18.59
CA PHE A 134 6.54 -1.37 -17.77
C PHE A 134 7.81 -1.17 -18.61
N GLY A 135 7.96 -1.90 -19.71
CA GLY A 135 9.14 -1.79 -20.59
C GLY A 135 9.21 -0.45 -21.34
N SER A 136 8.08 0.27 -21.43
CA SER A 136 8.04 1.59 -22.05
C SER A 136 8.40 2.73 -21.10
N ALA A 137 8.64 2.46 -19.82
CA ALA A 137 9.02 3.48 -18.87
C ALA A 137 10.45 3.95 -19.10
N ASP A 138 10.68 5.25 -19.08
CA ASP A 138 12.01 5.85 -19.08
C ASP A 138 12.30 6.52 -17.74
N LEU A 139 13.20 5.92 -16.98
CA LEU A 139 13.65 6.40 -15.67
C LEU A 139 15.10 6.89 -15.72
N SER A 140 15.68 7.09 -16.92
CA SER A 140 17.09 7.43 -17.12
C SER A 140 17.42 8.90 -16.89
N HIS A 141 16.40 9.75 -16.80
CA HIS A 141 16.57 11.18 -16.57
C HIS A 141 17.13 11.48 -15.17
N PRO A 142 18.02 12.49 -15.04
CA PRO A 142 18.55 12.88 -13.74
C PRO A 142 17.44 13.46 -12.85
N GLY A 143 17.64 13.35 -11.54
CA GLY A 143 16.72 13.89 -10.55
C GLY A 143 15.62 12.92 -10.15
N VAL A 144 14.38 13.34 -10.32
CA VAL A 144 13.18 12.56 -9.97
C VAL A 144 12.33 12.32 -11.21
N THR A 145 11.93 11.06 -11.41
CA THR A 145 10.95 10.71 -12.45
C THR A 145 9.75 10.04 -11.81
N GLY A 146 8.60 10.73 -11.86
CA GLY A 146 7.32 10.15 -11.50
C GLY A 146 6.75 9.26 -12.62
N VAL A 147 5.87 8.34 -12.28
CA VAL A 147 5.04 7.63 -13.25
C VAL A 147 3.62 8.19 -13.17
N GLY A 148 3.10 8.64 -14.30
CA GLY A 148 1.74 9.15 -14.42
C GLY A 148 1.00 8.48 -15.58
N PHE A 149 -0.32 8.64 -15.64
CA PHE A 149 -1.15 8.16 -16.75
C PHE A 149 -2.26 9.15 -17.09
N CYS A 150 -2.71 9.13 -18.33
CA CYS A 150 -3.76 10.04 -18.80
C CYS A 150 -5.16 9.52 -18.46
N ASP A 151 -5.93 10.27 -17.67
CA ASP A 151 -7.34 9.97 -17.38
C ASP A 151 -8.16 11.25 -17.20
N GLY A 152 -9.49 11.09 -17.01
CA GLY A 152 -10.45 12.19 -16.95
C GLY A 152 -10.43 12.97 -15.63
N ALA A 153 -11.10 14.12 -15.64
CA ALA A 153 -11.22 15.06 -14.52
C ALA A 153 -11.75 14.40 -13.22
N ALA A 154 -12.70 13.47 -13.31
CA ALA A 154 -13.27 12.78 -12.15
C ALA A 154 -12.24 11.97 -11.36
N ARG A 155 -11.25 11.34 -12.03
CA ARG A 155 -10.13 10.67 -11.38
C ARG A 155 -9.09 11.67 -10.90
N ALA A 156 -8.79 12.69 -11.69
CA ALA A 156 -7.86 13.76 -11.31
C ALA A 156 -8.23 14.44 -9.98
N ALA A 157 -9.53 14.64 -9.73
CA ALA A 157 -10.04 15.23 -8.48
C ALA A 157 -9.73 14.41 -7.20
N ARG A 158 -9.27 13.17 -7.34
CA ARG A 158 -8.95 12.26 -6.21
C ARG A 158 -7.47 11.99 -6.03
N HIS A 159 -6.63 12.40 -6.99
CA HIS A 159 -5.19 12.11 -7.02
C HIS A 159 -4.34 13.36 -7.28
N GLY A 160 -3.02 13.20 -7.22
CA GLY A 160 -2.07 14.18 -7.71
C GLY A 160 -2.13 14.31 -9.25
N VAL A 161 -1.80 15.45 -9.79
CA VAL A 161 -1.80 15.73 -11.23
C VAL A 161 -0.52 16.46 -11.62
N TYR A 162 0.22 15.91 -12.58
CA TYR A 162 1.39 16.54 -13.17
C TYR A 162 0.98 17.59 -14.20
N GLN A 163 1.55 18.78 -14.10
CA GLN A 163 1.48 19.83 -15.11
C GLN A 163 2.72 19.75 -16.00
N VAL A 164 2.51 19.55 -17.28
CA VAL A 164 3.56 19.39 -18.32
C VAL A 164 3.32 20.38 -19.45
N PRO A 165 4.28 20.59 -20.37
CA PRO A 165 4.08 21.43 -21.56
C PRO A 165 2.80 21.06 -22.32
N ARG A 166 2.14 22.08 -22.88
CA ARG A 166 0.85 21.92 -23.60
C ARG A 166 0.98 20.91 -24.72
N GLY A 167 -0.02 20.04 -24.84
CA GLY A 167 -0.11 19.02 -25.90
C GLY A 167 0.68 17.74 -25.65
N ALA A 168 1.68 17.74 -24.76
CA ALA A 168 2.47 16.56 -24.45
C ALA A 168 1.66 15.56 -23.58
N ARG A 169 1.59 14.30 -24.03
CA ARG A 169 0.79 13.24 -23.36
C ARG A 169 1.46 11.87 -23.35
N THR A 170 2.67 11.76 -23.85
CA THR A 170 3.40 10.48 -24.00
C THR A 170 4.88 10.66 -23.75
N GLY A 171 5.56 9.59 -23.35
CA GLY A 171 7.00 9.59 -23.06
C GLY A 171 7.35 10.18 -21.70
N CYS A 172 8.61 10.54 -21.53
CA CYS A 172 9.12 11.20 -20.34
C CYS A 172 9.13 12.72 -20.57
N LEU A 173 8.47 13.46 -19.70
CA LEU A 173 8.18 14.88 -19.89
C LEU A 173 8.68 15.68 -18.68
N PRO A 174 9.23 16.89 -18.86
CA PRO A 174 9.55 17.77 -17.74
C PRO A 174 8.26 18.21 -17.04
N VAL A 175 8.30 18.26 -15.72
CA VAL A 175 7.18 18.69 -14.88
C VAL A 175 7.33 20.17 -14.53
N ALA A 176 6.35 20.97 -14.91
CA ALA A 176 6.29 22.40 -14.60
C ALA A 176 5.49 22.72 -13.33
N GLY A 177 4.64 21.79 -12.89
CA GLY A 177 3.83 21.95 -11.69
C GLY A 177 3.20 20.63 -11.25
N PHE A 178 2.76 20.60 -9.99
CA PHE A 178 2.09 19.44 -9.40
C PHE A 178 0.92 19.90 -8.53
N LEU A 179 -0.28 19.38 -8.81
CA LEU A 179 -1.50 19.76 -8.13
C LEU A 179 -2.07 18.59 -7.34
N GLN A 180 -2.42 18.82 -6.08
CA GLN A 180 -3.09 17.82 -5.25
C GLN A 180 -4.60 17.93 -5.33
N LYS A 181 -5.26 16.87 -5.82
CA LYS A 181 -6.72 16.73 -5.89
C LYS A 181 -7.41 17.96 -6.50
N PRO A 182 -6.95 18.43 -7.66
CA PRO A 182 -7.49 19.64 -8.27
C PRO A 182 -8.91 19.38 -8.80
N LYS A 183 -9.72 20.43 -8.80
CA LYS A 183 -11.04 20.40 -9.44
C LYS A 183 -10.93 20.93 -10.85
N PHE A 184 -11.16 20.08 -11.84
CA PHE A 184 -11.21 20.45 -13.25
C PHE A 184 -12.63 20.31 -13.78
N ALA A 185 -13.03 21.20 -14.67
CA ALA A 185 -14.33 21.14 -15.34
C ALA A 185 -14.43 19.98 -16.35
N GLY A 186 -13.31 19.48 -16.84
CA GLY A 186 -13.24 18.40 -17.83
C GLY A 186 -11.81 18.15 -18.32
N GLY A 187 -11.68 17.44 -19.43
CA GLY A 187 -10.39 17.17 -20.06
C GLY A 187 -9.69 15.91 -19.52
N ARG A 188 -8.54 15.62 -20.14
CA ARG A 188 -7.64 14.54 -19.71
C ARG A 188 -6.39 15.13 -19.07
N HIS A 189 -5.98 14.52 -17.97
CA HIS A 189 -4.89 14.98 -17.12
C HIS A 189 -3.89 13.85 -16.88
N ILE A 190 -2.63 14.18 -16.64
CA ILE A 190 -1.61 13.19 -16.25
C ILE A 190 -1.70 13.02 -14.74
N ILE A 191 -2.28 11.89 -14.33
CA ILE A 191 -2.58 11.56 -12.94
C ILE A 191 -1.39 10.82 -12.35
N ASP A 192 -1.00 11.19 -11.14
CA ASP A 192 0.05 10.54 -10.38
C ASP A 192 -0.36 9.12 -9.95
N THR A 193 0.56 8.17 -10.11
CA THR A 193 0.39 6.78 -9.68
C THR A 193 0.94 6.51 -8.29
N GLY A 194 1.64 7.46 -7.69
CA GLY A 194 2.38 7.26 -6.45
C GLY A 194 3.71 6.53 -6.64
N ILE A 195 4.20 6.35 -7.87
CA ILE A 195 5.50 5.77 -8.18
C ILE A 195 6.48 6.89 -8.51
N LEU A 196 7.60 6.94 -7.77
CA LEU A 196 8.69 7.89 -8.00
C LEU A 196 10.03 7.13 -8.07
N TRP A 197 10.78 7.35 -9.13
CA TRP A 197 12.21 7.04 -9.18
C TRP A 197 13.00 8.27 -8.77
N ILE A 198 13.91 8.11 -7.82
CA ILE A 198 14.79 9.17 -7.31
C ILE A 198 16.22 8.69 -7.50
N ASP A 199 17.02 9.38 -8.29
CA ASP A 199 18.41 9.01 -8.51
C ASP A 199 19.27 9.11 -7.24
N ALA A 200 20.43 8.46 -7.22
CA ALA A 200 21.30 8.41 -6.06
C ALA A 200 21.79 9.81 -5.62
N ALA A 201 22.03 10.72 -6.56
CA ALA A 201 22.50 12.07 -6.26
C ALA A 201 21.40 12.89 -5.57
N THR A 202 20.17 12.81 -6.06
CA THR A 202 19.00 13.45 -5.46
C THR A 202 18.68 12.84 -4.10
N ALA A 203 18.76 11.52 -3.95
CA ALA A 203 18.59 10.85 -2.66
C ALA A 203 19.61 11.35 -1.61
N ALA A 204 20.88 11.55 -2.01
CA ALA A 204 21.90 12.14 -1.14
C ALA A 204 21.56 13.59 -0.75
N LYS A 205 21.07 14.41 -1.70
CA LYS A 205 20.59 15.78 -1.40
C LYS A 205 19.41 15.78 -0.42
N MET A 206 18.46 14.82 -0.54
CA MET A 206 17.34 14.67 0.41
C MET A 206 17.83 14.39 1.82
N VAL A 207 18.84 13.53 1.96
CA VAL A 207 19.46 13.22 3.27
C VAL A 207 20.16 14.45 3.83
N ALA A 208 20.93 15.18 3.02
CA ALA A 208 21.63 16.40 3.42
C ALA A 208 20.67 17.52 3.84
N ARG A 209 19.54 17.71 3.11
CA ARG A 209 18.49 18.66 3.47
C ARG A 209 17.83 18.33 4.80
N GLY A 210 17.73 17.03 5.14
CA GLY A 210 17.36 16.57 6.46
C GLY A 210 15.90 16.73 6.82
N TRP A 211 14.95 16.63 5.86
CA TRP A 211 13.52 16.61 6.16
C TRP A 211 13.19 15.58 7.24
N LYS A 212 12.53 16.03 8.28
CA LYS A 212 12.10 15.16 9.40
C LYS A 212 10.66 14.70 9.25
N VAL A 213 9.81 15.56 8.69
CA VAL A 213 8.37 15.33 8.46
C VAL A 213 8.01 15.91 7.10
N GLY A 214 6.98 15.37 6.46
CA GLY A 214 6.43 15.86 5.20
C GLY A 214 5.90 14.75 4.31
N ASP A 215 5.27 15.13 3.23
CA ASP A 215 4.69 14.25 2.22
C ASP A 215 5.46 14.37 0.89
N LEU A 216 5.69 13.25 0.21
CA LEU A 216 6.39 13.22 -1.09
C LEU A 216 5.60 13.93 -2.19
N TYR A 217 4.28 13.92 -2.08
CA TYR A 217 3.39 14.45 -3.10
C TYR A 217 2.91 15.87 -2.81
N GLN A 218 3.41 16.48 -1.73
CA GLN A 218 3.18 17.88 -1.37
C GLN A 218 4.51 18.59 -1.19
N GLU A 219 5.13 18.50 -0.02
CA GLU A 219 6.35 19.27 0.30
C GLU A 219 7.51 18.94 -0.62
N PHE A 220 7.73 17.65 -0.95
CA PHE A 220 8.82 17.28 -1.86
C PHE A 220 8.52 17.67 -3.31
N ALA A 221 7.28 17.45 -3.78
CA ALA A 221 6.88 17.88 -5.11
C ALA A 221 7.00 19.41 -5.27
N THR A 222 6.61 20.19 -4.27
CA THR A 222 6.81 21.65 -4.24
C THR A 222 8.30 21.99 -4.34
N ALA A 223 9.15 21.37 -3.53
CA ALA A 223 10.59 21.62 -3.57
C ALA A 223 11.21 21.28 -4.93
N LEU A 224 10.73 20.22 -5.62
CA LEU A 224 11.17 19.88 -6.96
C LEU A 224 10.78 20.95 -7.99
N ILE A 225 9.56 21.48 -7.92
CA ILE A 225 9.11 22.59 -8.77
C ILE A 225 9.94 23.86 -8.52
N GLU A 226 10.35 24.08 -7.28
CA GLU A 226 11.23 25.19 -6.87
C GLU A 226 12.72 24.97 -7.21
N GLY A 227 13.06 23.87 -7.92
CA GLY A 227 14.40 23.63 -8.44
C GLY A 227 15.34 22.81 -7.54
N PHE A 228 14.80 22.09 -6.54
CA PHE A 228 15.62 21.21 -5.69
C PHE A 228 16.39 20.15 -6.50
N ALA A 229 15.74 19.56 -7.51
CA ALA A 229 16.32 18.66 -8.48
C ALA A 229 15.47 18.67 -9.77
N PRO A 230 15.99 18.20 -10.92
CA PRO A 230 15.19 17.98 -12.14
C PRO A 230 13.99 17.09 -11.85
N PHE A 231 12.82 17.45 -12.40
CA PHE A 231 11.59 16.69 -12.17
C PHE A 231 10.93 16.32 -13.50
N HIS A 232 10.70 15.04 -13.69
CA HIS A 232 10.09 14.48 -14.90
C HIS A 232 8.90 13.58 -14.53
N VAL A 233 8.02 13.35 -15.50
CA VAL A 233 6.99 12.32 -15.42
C VAL A 233 7.03 11.44 -16.66
N ASN A 234 7.13 10.13 -16.46
CA ASN A 234 6.94 9.16 -17.53
C ASN A 234 5.45 8.82 -17.65
N VAL A 235 4.87 9.05 -18.81
CA VAL A 235 3.44 8.82 -19.06
C VAL A 235 3.21 7.36 -19.45
N ALA A 236 2.68 6.57 -18.52
CA ALA A 236 2.40 5.15 -18.70
C ALA A 236 1.29 4.90 -19.73
N ARG A 237 1.51 3.91 -20.59
CA ARG A 237 0.52 3.44 -21.57
C ARG A 237 -0.29 2.28 -21.00
N ARG A 238 -1.58 2.19 -21.35
CA ARG A 238 -2.48 1.09 -20.95
C ARG A 238 -2.49 0.86 -19.45
N CYS A 239 -2.56 1.95 -18.68
CA CYS A 239 -2.50 1.91 -17.23
C CYS A 239 -3.85 1.52 -16.64
N ASP A 240 -3.84 0.53 -15.75
CA ASP A 240 -4.93 0.23 -14.83
C ASP A 240 -4.48 0.41 -13.39
N PHE A 241 -5.39 0.83 -12.53
CA PHE A 241 -5.13 1.31 -11.19
C PHE A 241 -6.06 0.63 -10.18
N PHE A 242 -5.55 -0.39 -9.50
CA PHE A 242 -6.25 -1.16 -8.49
C PHE A 242 -5.88 -0.60 -7.10
N HIS A 243 -6.80 0.16 -6.50
CA HIS A 243 -6.54 0.88 -5.25
C HIS A 243 -7.42 0.38 -4.11
N ILE A 244 -6.81 0.07 -2.98
CA ILE A 244 -7.47 -0.36 -1.74
C ILE A 244 -7.43 0.79 -0.72
N GLY A 245 -8.17 1.85 -1.00
CA GLY A 245 -8.22 3.04 -0.15
C GLY A 245 -9.20 2.94 1.01
N SER A 246 -10.33 2.24 0.80
CA SER A 246 -11.43 2.07 1.76
C SER A 246 -11.99 0.65 1.70
N SER A 247 -12.86 0.28 2.67
CA SER A 247 -13.55 -1.02 2.65
C SER A 247 -14.42 -1.21 1.40
N ARG A 248 -15.11 -0.16 0.91
CA ARG A 248 -15.88 -0.24 -0.34
C ARG A 248 -15.00 -0.47 -1.56
N GLU A 249 -13.89 0.23 -1.66
CA GLU A 249 -12.94 0.01 -2.76
C GLU A 249 -12.35 -1.40 -2.70
N LEU A 250 -11.99 -1.88 -1.51
CA LEU A 250 -11.54 -3.25 -1.30
C LEU A 250 -12.60 -4.27 -1.76
N LEU A 251 -13.86 -4.10 -1.36
CA LEU A 251 -14.95 -4.99 -1.77
C LEU A 251 -15.09 -5.02 -3.29
N GLY A 252 -15.11 -3.85 -3.94
CA GLY A 252 -15.16 -3.75 -5.39
C GLY A 252 -13.97 -4.41 -6.08
N CYS A 253 -12.77 -4.22 -5.56
CA CYS A 253 -11.56 -4.86 -6.08
C CYS A 253 -11.61 -6.40 -6.02
N MET A 254 -12.27 -6.96 -5.00
CA MET A 254 -12.35 -8.42 -4.79
C MET A 254 -13.52 -9.08 -5.52
N THR A 255 -14.53 -8.32 -5.92
CA THR A 255 -15.78 -8.89 -6.47
C THR A 255 -16.12 -8.41 -7.88
N ALA A 256 -15.50 -7.36 -8.39
CA ALA A 256 -15.77 -6.81 -9.71
C ALA A 256 -14.61 -7.08 -10.70
N PRO A 257 -14.91 -7.44 -11.97
CA PRO A 257 -13.88 -7.61 -12.97
C PRO A 257 -13.21 -6.26 -13.31
N SER A 258 -11.91 -6.32 -13.54
CA SER A 258 -11.10 -5.17 -13.96
C SER A 258 -9.99 -5.63 -14.93
N PRO A 259 -9.32 -4.72 -15.67
CA PRO A 259 -8.14 -5.09 -16.44
C PRO A 259 -7.08 -5.80 -15.60
N THR A 260 -6.84 -5.33 -14.37
CA THR A 260 -5.91 -5.95 -13.43
C THR A 260 -6.35 -7.34 -13.01
N SER A 261 -7.65 -7.54 -12.65
CA SER A 261 -8.16 -8.86 -12.27
C SER A 261 -8.02 -9.87 -13.40
N LYS A 262 -8.30 -9.43 -14.64
CA LYS A 262 -8.14 -10.26 -15.84
C LYS A 262 -6.66 -10.60 -16.12
N LEU A 263 -5.75 -9.62 -15.98
CA LEU A 263 -4.32 -9.83 -16.23
C LEU A 263 -3.70 -10.86 -15.27
N TYR A 264 -4.10 -10.82 -13.99
CA TYR A 264 -3.55 -11.71 -12.97
C TYR A 264 -4.38 -12.96 -12.70
N GLY A 265 -5.45 -13.17 -13.46
CA GLY A 265 -6.32 -14.34 -13.26
C GLY A 265 -7.01 -14.33 -11.90
N PHE A 266 -7.41 -13.15 -11.39
CA PHE A 266 -8.16 -13.08 -10.14
C PHE A 266 -9.45 -13.86 -10.25
N THR A 267 -9.73 -14.69 -9.27
CA THR A 267 -11.06 -15.26 -9.10
C THR A 267 -12.02 -14.16 -8.72
N VAL A 268 -12.92 -13.78 -9.64
CA VAL A 268 -13.91 -12.72 -9.43
C VAL A 268 -15.30 -13.33 -9.44
N ARG A 269 -15.99 -13.23 -8.32
CA ARG A 269 -17.36 -13.70 -8.13
C ARG A 269 -18.02 -13.02 -6.92
N ASP A 270 -19.32 -13.14 -6.77
CA ASP A 270 -20.07 -12.62 -5.63
C ASP A 270 -21.00 -13.71 -5.06
N PRO A 271 -20.78 -14.20 -3.83
CA PRO A 271 -19.66 -13.88 -2.93
C PRO A 271 -18.32 -14.45 -3.38
N ASN A 272 -17.22 -13.79 -3.04
CA ASN A 272 -15.87 -14.25 -3.31
C ASN A 272 -15.15 -14.67 -2.01
N LEU A 273 -14.51 -15.85 -2.04
CA LEU A 273 -13.65 -16.34 -0.97
C LEU A 273 -12.19 -16.18 -1.39
N VAL A 274 -11.40 -15.50 -0.58
CA VAL A 274 -9.97 -15.32 -0.79
C VAL A 274 -9.24 -15.92 0.43
N GLY A 275 -8.78 -17.15 0.28
CA GLY A 275 -8.42 -17.97 1.43
C GLY A 275 -9.63 -18.18 2.34
N ARG A 276 -9.57 -17.64 3.56
CA ARG A 276 -10.69 -17.68 4.54
C ARG A 276 -11.44 -16.34 4.66
N ASP A 277 -11.06 -15.35 3.89
CA ASP A 277 -11.72 -14.04 3.88
C ASP A 277 -12.89 -14.07 2.89
N LEU A 278 -14.03 -13.51 3.28
CA LEU A 278 -15.26 -13.45 2.48
C LEU A 278 -15.54 -12.01 2.05
N PHE A 279 -15.85 -11.86 0.77
CA PHE A 279 -16.27 -10.60 0.15
C PHE A 279 -17.60 -10.83 -0.56
N ALA A 280 -18.68 -10.17 -0.12
CA ALA A 280 -20.02 -10.30 -0.66
C ALA A 280 -20.58 -8.94 -1.07
N ALA A 281 -20.54 -8.63 -2.38
CA ALA A 281 -20.91 -7.32 -2.90
C ALA A 281 -22.42 -7.05 -2.79
N ARG A 282 -23.27 -8.04 -3.02
CA ARG A 282 -24.73 -7.90 -2.95
C ARG A 282 -25.23 -7.48 -1.57
N THR A 283 -24.60 -8.02 -0.53
CA THR A 283 -24.92 -7.72 0.87
C THR A 283 -23.95 -6.75 1.51
N GLU A 284 -22.94 -6.29 0.75
CA GLU A 284 -21.93 -5.33 1.18
C GLU A 284 -21.14 -5.76 2.42
N ASN A 285 -20.83 -7.08 2.52
CA ASN A 285 -20.16 -7.64 3.67
C ASN A 285 -18.70 -7.99 3.37
N ILE A 286 -17.85 -7.78 4.36
CA ILE A 286 -16.45 -8.24 4.39
C ILE A 286 -16.23 -8.98 5.70
N VAL A 287 -15.77 -10.23 5.64
CA VAL A 287 -15.37 -11.00 6.82
C VAL A 287 -13.93 -11.44 6.65
N THR A 288 -13.09 -11.11 7.61
CA THR A 288 -11.64 -11.37 7.50
C THR A 288 -11.07 -12.03 8.76
N ASN A 289 -9.95 -12.75 8.57
CA ASN A 289 -9.15 -13.35 9.64
C ASN A 289 -9.93 -14.33 10.52
N VAL A 290 -10.89 -15.08 9.96
CA VAL A 290 -11.69 -16.05 10.71
C VAL A 290 -10.77 -17.09 11.36
N PRO A 291 -10.88 -17.32 12.69
CA PRO A 291 -10.07 -18.30 13.39
C PRO A 291 -10.20 -19.72 12.79
N ALA A 292 -9.12 -20.49 12.84
CA ALA A 292 -9.10 -21.86 12.33
C ALA A 292 -9.69 -22.88 13.30
N THR A 293 -10.21 -22.45 14.46
CA THR A 293 -10.76 -23.32 15.49
C THR A 293 -12.09 -23.93 15.07
N GLU A 294 -12.40 -25.14 15.54
CA GLU A 294 -13.68 -25.81 15.28
C GLU A 294 -14.87 -24.98 15.75
N ASP A 295 -14.75 -24.33 16.92
CA ASP A 295 -15.81 -23.48 17.49
C ASP A 295 -16.15 -22.31 16.59
N ALA A 296 -15.14 -21.64 15.98
CA ALA A 296 -15.37 -20.57 15.03
C ALA A 296 -15.99 -21.04 13.72
N ARG A 297 -15.71 -22.28 13.28
CA ARG A 297 -16.33 -22.89 12.09
C ARG A 297 -17.79 -23.24 12.31
N ARG A 298 -18.19 -23.53 13.55
CA ARG A 298 -19.57 -23.90 13.92
C ARG A 298 -20.43 -22.70 14.29
N SER A 299 -19.82 -21.56 14.59
CA SER A 299 -20.55 -20.34 14.95
C SER A 299 -21.07 -19.64 13.70
N ALA A 300 -22.36 -19.74 13.46
CA ALA A 300 -23.03 -18.90 12.46
C ALA A 300 -23.08 -17.46 12.97
N VAL A 301 -22.53 -16.52 12.21
CA VAL A 301 -22.62 -15.09 12.50
C VAL A 301 -23.63 -14.47 11.53
N ALA A 302 -24.72 -13.94 12.07
CA ALA A 302 -25.68 -13.17 11.29
C ALA A 302 -25.10 -11.76 11.03
N LEU A 303 -24.99 -11.39 9.75
CA LEU A 303 -24.60 -10.06 9.30
C LEU A 303 -25.75 -9.43 8.53
N GLY A 304 -26.11 -8.22 8.89
CA GLY A 304 -26.98 -7.36 8.10
C GLY A 304 -26.27 -6.82 6.86
N LYS A 305 -27.01 -6.18 5.97
CA LYS A 305 -26.42 -5.51 4.81
C LYS A 305 -25.46 -4.39 5.27
N GLY A 306 -24.24 -4.40 4.74
CA GLY A 306 -23.22 -3.42 5.07
C GLY A 306 -22.43 -3.71 6.36
N ASP A 307 -22.78 -4.77 7.10
CA ASP A 307 -22.03 -5.20 8.29
C ASP A 307 -20.76 -5.94 7.89
N CYS A 308 -19.64 -5.54 8.49
CA CYS A 308 -18.35 -6.18 8.27
C CYS A 308 -17.77 -6.70 9.59
N LEU A 309 -16.91 -7.71 9.48
CA LEU A 309 -16.34 -8.43 10.63
C LEU A 309 -14.87 -8.76 10.41
N THR A 310 -14.06 -8.54 11.42
CA THR A 310 -12.69 -9.08 11.46
C THR A 310 -12.38 -9.64 12.83
N TYR A 311 -11.57 -10.69 12.86
CA TYR A 311 -11.08 -11.29 14.10
C TYR A 311 -9.62 -10.91 14.31
N LEU A 312 -9.28 -10.52 15.53
CA LEU A 312 -7.92 -10.16 15.91
C LEU A 312 -7.40 -11.11 16.98
N PRO A 313 -6.37 -11.91 16.72
CA PRO A 313 -5.74 -12.74 17.74
C PRO A 313 -4.91 -11.88 18.68
N ILE A 314 -5.20 -11.95 19.97
CA ILE A 314 -4.52 -11.21 21.04
C ILE A 314 -3.78 -12.19 21.93
N GLY A 315 -2.52 -11.90 22.23
CA GLY A 315 -1.72 -12.79 23.07
C GLY A 315 -1.61 -14.23 22.56
N ALA A 316 -1.63 -15.21 23.46
CA ALA A 316 -1.47 -16.62 23.13
C ALA A 316 -2.77 -17.31 22.68
N SER A 317 -3.92 -16.95 23.26
CA SER A 317 -5.18 -17.69 23.09
C SER A 317 -6.36 -16.84 22.65
N ASP A 318 -6.39 -15.56 23.08
CA ASP A 318 -7.58 -14.74 22.92
C ASP A 318 -7.83 -14.31 21.46
N TRP A 319 -9.12 -14.07 21.16
CA TRP A 319 -9.59 -13.45 19.92
C TRP A 319 -10.54 -12.31 20.27
N VAL A 320 -10.42 -11.21 19.52
CA VAL A 320 -11.36 -10.10 19.58
C VAL A 320 -12.12 -10.01 18.29
N GLU A 321 -13.44 -10.07 18.41
CA GLU A 321 -14.36 -9.81 17.30
C GLU A 321 -14.52 -8.30 17.12
N VAL A 322 -14.24 -7.81 15.92
CA VAL A 322 -14.33 -6.41 15.54
C VAL A 322 -15.40 -6.27 14.46
N ARG A 323 -16.59 -5.81 14.84
CA ARG A 323 -17.67 -5.44 13.92
C ARG A 323 -17.56 -3.99 13.52
N TYR A 324 -17.78 -3.70 12.24
CA TYR A 324 -17.76 -2.36 11.68
C TYR A 324 -18.66 -2.27 10.46
N SER A 325 -19.09 -1.07 10.05
CA SER A 325 -19.82 -0.86 8.80
C SER A 325 -18.87 -0.75 7.61
N ILE A 326 -19.31 -1.17 6.43
CA ILE A 326 -18.58 -1.00 5.16
C ILE A 326 -18.20 0.47 4.90
N ASP A 327 -18.98 1.42 5.43
CA ASP A 327 -18.78 2.85 5.30
C ASP A 327 -17.98 3.48 6.44
N ASP A 328 -17.60 2.72 7.44
CA ASP A 328 -16.84 3.25 8.57
C ASP A 328 -15.49 3.85 8.13
N ASN A 329 -15.28 5.09 8.52
CA ASN A 329 -14.03 5.80 8.34
C ASN A 329 -13.41 6.14 9.70
N PHE A 330 -12.76 5.16 10.32
CA PHE A 330 -12.15 5.30 11.65
C PHE A 330 -11.08 6.39 11.74
N LYS A 331 -10.70 6.99 10.61
CA LYS A 331 -9.86 8.18 10.59
C LYS A 331 -10.65 9.45 10.90
N GLY A 332 -11.89 9.54 10.41
CA GLY A 332 -12.73 10.74 10.51
C GLY A 332 -13.74 10.73 11.66
N ASP A 333 -14.25 9.53 12.03
CA ASP A 333 -15.36 9.39 13.00
C ASP A 333 -14.91 9.15 14.46
N GLY A 334 -13.61 9.07 14.69
CA GLY A 334 -13.05 8.85 16.02
C GLY A 334 -13.25 7.43 16.59
N LYS A 335 -13.86 6.51 15.84
CA LYS A 335 -14.11 5.12 16.29
C LYS A 335 -12.84 4.34 16.62
N TRP A 336 -11.70 4.75 16.06
CA TRP A 336 -10.40 4.13 16.34
C TRP A 336 -10.04 4.14 17.83
N GLU A 337 -10.47 5.14 18.57
CA GLU A 337 -10.16 5.35 20.00
C GLU A 337 -11.35 5.05 20.91
N LYS A 338 -12.54 4.78 20.36
CA LYS A 338 -13.72 4.42 21.16
C LYS A 338 -13.65 2.96 21.61
N LYS A 339 -13.95 2.71 22.89
CA LYS A 339 -13.96 1.38 23.52
C LYS A 339 -15.21 0.59 23.11
N LEU A 340 -15.26 0.17 21.86
CA LEU A 340 -16.40 -0.51 21.25
C LEU A 340 -16.34 -2.04 21.37
N TYR A 341 -15.16 -2.60 21.59
CA TYR A 341 -14.90 -4.05 21.52
C TYR A 341 -14.65 -4.62 22.88
N ARG A 342 -14.61 -5.95 23.00
CA ARG A 342 -14.34 -6.67 24.24
C ARG A 342 -13.10 -7.56 24.14
N LEU A 343 -12.24 -7.50 25.12
CA LEU A 343 -11.16 -8.44 25.37
C LEU A 343 -11.38 -9.01 26.79
N GLY A 344 -11.91 -10.21 26.88
CA GLY A 344 -12.44 -10.77 28.12
C GLY A 344 -13.53 -9.86 28.72
N ARG A 345 -13.33 -9.43 29.97
CA ARG A 345 -14.28 -8.53 30.66
C ARG A 345 -14.03 -7.04 30.36
N ARG A 346 -12.92 -6.69 29.73
CA ARG A 346 -12.57 -5.28 29.46
C ARG A 346 -13.15 -4.76 28.15
N ARG A 347 -13.63 -3.50 28.16
CA ARG A 347 -13.89 -2.76 26.92
C ARG A 347 -12.58 -2.16 26.39
N VAL A 348 -12.34 -2.33 25.11
CA VAL A 348 -11.10 -1.90 24.41
C VAL A 348 -11.44 -1.20 23.09
N CYS A 349 -10.48 -0.42 22.59
CA CYS A 349 -10.54 0.20 21.26
C CYS A 349 -9.48 -0.39 20.33
N LEU A 350 -9.60 -0.13 19.01
CA LEU A 350 -8.62 -0.63 18.04
C LEU A 350 -7.20 -0.09 18.30
N LYS A 351 -7.07 1.15 18.74
CA LYS A 351 -5.77 1.74 19.10
C LYS A 351 -5.05 0.94 20.18
N GLU A 352 -5.79 0.45 21.17
CA GLU A 352 -5.25 -0.40 22.27
C GLU A 352 -4.96 -1.82 21.81
N LEU A 353 -5.75 -2.36 20.86
CA LEU A 353 -5.61 -3.74 20.36
C LEU A 353 -4.44 -3.90 19.41
N MET A 354 -4.23 -2.95 18.47
CA MET A 354 -3.21 -3.08 17.41
C MET A 354 -1.81 -3.47 17.92
N PRO A 355 -1.26 -2.87 18.98
CA PRO A 355 0.06 -3.26 19.50
C PRO A 355 0.13 -4.68 20.10
N GLN A 356 -1.03 -5.27 20.44
CA GLN A 356 -1.18 -6.55 21.12
C GLN A 356 -1.50 -7.70 20.15
N VAL A 357 -1.73 -7.40 18.86
CA VAL A 357 -2.05 -8.43 17.85
C VAL A 357 -0.91 -9.44 17.74
N ASN A 358 -1.26 -10.71 17.81
CA ASN A 358 -0.34 -11.80 17.55
C ASN A 358 -0.30 -12.10 16.04
N HIS A 359 0.68 -11.51 15.35
CA HIS A 359 0.80 -11.60 13.89
C HIS A 359 1.07 -13.02 13.39
N ARG A 360 1.71 -13.88 14.18
CA ARG A 360 1.93 -15.28 13.81
C ARG A 360 0.59 -16.02 13.76
N ARG A 361 -0.23 -15.93 14.81
CA ARG A 361 -1.57 -16.52 14.83
C ARG A 361 -2.48 -15.92 13.72
N LEU A 362 -2.29 -14.65 13.41
CA LEU A 362 -3.02 -14.00 12.32
C LEU A 362 -2.69 -14.62 10.95
N LEU A 363 -1.42 -14.95 10.70
CA LEU A 363 -0.98 -15.66 9.50
C LEU A 363 -1.48 -17.12 9.47
N GLU A 364 -1.40 -17.82 10.61
CA GLU A 364 -1.92 -19.18 10.77
C GLU A 364 -3.44 -19.25 10.53
N ALA A 365 -4.21 -18.25 11.02
CA ALA A 365 -5.66 -18.18 10.79
C ALA A 365 -6.04 -18.00 9.32
N ARG A 366 -5.22 -17.34 8.54
CA ARG A 366 -5.44 -17.18 7.10
C ARG A 366 -5.29 -18.48 6.34
N GLY A 367 -4.76 -19.45 6.99
CA GLY A 367 -4.44 -20.72 6.40
C GLY A 367 -3.19 -20.63 5.55
N SER A 368 -2.30 -21.54 5.78
CA SER A 368 -1.52 -22.22 4.78
C SER A 368 -2.44 -22.86 3.74
N GLY A 369 -3.40 -22.10 3.23
CA GLY A 369 -4.30 -22.47 2.16
C GLY A 369 -3.63 -22.08 0.86
N ALA A 370 -2.52 -22.72 0.56
CA ALA A 370 -2.08 -22.94 -0.80
C ALA A 370 -2.75 -24.19 -1.31
#